data_0bf97765f681205e9551b89cd108e3d6
#
_entry.id   0bf97765f681205e9551b89cd108e3d6
#
_cell.length_a   1.000
_cell.length_b   1.000
_cell.length_c   1.000
_cell.angle_alpha   90.00
_cell.angle_beta   90.00
_cell.angle_gamma   90.00
#
_symmetry.space_group_name_H-M   'P 1'
#
loop_
_entity.id
_entity.type
_entity.pdbx_description
1 polymer ?
#
loop_
_entity_poly.entity_id
_entity_poly.type
_entity_poly.pdbx_seq_one_letter_code
_entity_poly.pdbx_strand_id
1 'polypeptide(L)'
;MLDSWEAVRDFALTLAGTQLSTSYGQPAVKVAANGRTFLSTGRESDAAFVLHIDLGTVEMLKETEPATYWQTAHYEGYPAVLVRYASGDPARVRDVIRQAHHQAAAMKPVAKRKR
;
A
#
# COMPACT_ATOMS: atom_id res chain seq x y z
N MET A 1 -9.49 11.78 7.39
CA MET A 1 -8.38 11.35 8.26
C MET A 1 -8.08 9.89 8.02
N LEU A 2 -6.84 9.54 7.79
CA LEU A 2 -6.46 8.16 7.46
C LEU A 2 -6.04 7.41 8.73
N ASP A 3 -6.95 7.25 9.66
CA ASP A 3 -6.65 6.70 10.97
C ASP A 3 -7.15 5.27 11.19
N SER A 4 -7.61 4.62 10.14
CA SER A 4 -8.06 3.24 10.21
C SER A 4 -7.95 2.59 8.84
N TRP A 5 -8.03 1.25 8.81
CA TRP A 5 -8.05 0.55 7.54
C TRP A 5 -9.23 1.01 6.69
N GLU A 6 -10.41 1.17 7.30
CA GLU A 6 -11.60 1.57 6.56
C GLU A 6 -11.41 2.92 5.87
N ALA A 7 -10.79 3.88 6.56
CA ALA A 7 -10.55 5.21 5.99
C ALA A 7 -9.54 5.12 4.83
N VAL A 8 -8.48 4.35 5.01
CA VAL A 8 -7.46 4.17 3.97
C VAL A 8 -8.04 3.42 2.77
N ARG A 9 -8.78 2.34 3.04
CA ARG A 9 -9.45 1.58 2.00
C ARG A 9 -10.39 2.47 1.18
N ASP A 10 -11.21 3.25 1.86
CA ASP A 10 -12.18 4.10 1.19
C ASP A 10 -11.50 5.14 0.31
N PHE A 11 -10.40 5.72 0.81
CA PHE A 11 -9.63 6.64 -0.01
C PHE A 11 -9.07 5.94 -1.25
N ALA A 12 -8.47 4.76 -1.06
CA ALA A 12 -7.87 4.02 -2.17
C ALA A 12 -8.92 3.66 -3.23
N LEU A 13 -10.14 3.36 -2.80
CA LEU A 13 -11.21 3.00 -3.72
C LEU A 13 -11.74 4.20 -4.51
N THR A 14 -11.38 5.43 -4.16
CA THR A 14 -11.70 6.59 -4.99
C THR A 14 -10.75 6.73 -6.19
N LEU A 15 -9.63 6.01 -6.18
CA LEU A 15 -8.68 6.10 -7.28
C LEU A 15 -9.16 5.26 -8.46
N ALA A 16 -8.81 5.71 -9.67
CA ALA A 16 -9.36 5.12 -10.89
C ALA A 16 -9.01 3.64 -11.02
N GLY A 17 -10.01 2.84 -11.38
CA GLY A 17 -9.79 1.42 -11.71
C GLY A 17 -9.41 0.54 -10.55
N THR A 18 -9.71 0.93 -9.31
CA THR A 18 -9.38 0.12 -8.15
C THR A 18 -10.53 -0.78 -7.75
N GLN A 19 -10.21 -1.85 -7.03
CA GLN A 19 -11.18 -2.85 -6.64
C GLN A 19 -10.77 -3.46 -5.31
N LEU A 20 -11.76 -3.70 -4.45
CA LEU A 20 -11.52 -4.39 -3.19
C LEU A 20 -11.14 -5.85 -3.46
N SER A 21 -10.18 -6.37 -2.71
CA SER A 21 -9.66 -7.71 -2.93
C SER A 21 -9.08 -8.25 -1.64
N THR A 22 -8.35 -9.37 -1.74
CA THR A 22 -7.59 -9.91 -0.63
C THR A 22 -6.17 -10.24 -1.09
N SER A 23 -5.26 -10.26 -0.13
CA SER A 23 -3.86 -10.62 -0.35
C SER A 23 -3.45 -11.49 0.83
N TYR A 24 -3.14 -12.75 0.58
CA TYR A 24 -2.80 -13.73 1.62
C TYR A 24 -3.87 -13.77 2.72
N GLY A 25 -5.14 -13.70 2.31
CA GLY A 25 -6.26 -13.75 3.24
C GLY A 25 -6.56 -12.46 3.96
N GLN A 26 -5.80 -11.39 3.72
CA GLN A 26 -6.02 -10.09 4.34
C GLN A 26 -6.72 -9.14 3.36
N PRO A 27 -7.55 -8.22 3.87
CA PRO A 27 -8.17 -7.22 3.01
C PRO A 27 -7.13 -6.42 2.23
N ALA A 28 -7.44 -6.14 0.97
CA ALA A 28 -6.51 -5.46 0.07
C ALA A 28 -7.27 -4.65 -0.97
N VAL A 29 -6.56 -3.74 -1.63
CA VAL A 29 -7.07 -2.99 -2.78
C VAL A 29 -6.11 -3.19 -3.93
N LYS A 30 -6.65 -3.52 -5.09
CA LYS A 30 -5.84 -3.78 -6.28
C LYS A 30 -6.31 -2.93 -7.45
N VAL A 31 -5.47 -2.86 -8.48
CA VAL A 31 -5.85 -2.30 -9.77
C VAL A 31 -6.57 -3.40 -10.54
N ALA A 32 -7.84 -3.16 -10.88
CA ALA A 32 -8.67 -4.20 -11.49
C ALA A 32 -8.12 -4.68 -12.84
N ALA A 33 -7.60 -3.75 -13.64
CA ALA A 33 -7.17 -4.07 -15.00
C ALA A 33 -6.00 -5.07 -15.06
N ASN A 34 -5.07 -5.01 -14.08
CA ASN A 34 -3.89 -5.87 -14.11
C ASN A 34 -3.75 -6.75 -12.88
N GLY A 35 -4.66 -6.66 -11.92
CA GLY A 35 -4.64 -7.49 -10.73
C GLY A 35 -3.55 -7.15 -9.72
N ARG A 36 -2.87 -6.03 -9.87
CA ARG A 36 -1.79 -5.65 -8.96
C ARG A 36 -2.33 -5.04 -7.68
N THR A 37 -1.98 -5.66 -6.55
CA THR A 37 -2.30 -5.13 -5.22
C THR A 37 -1.32 -4.02 -4.89
N PHE A 38 -1.84 -2.87 -4.42
CA PHE A 38 -0.94 -1.81 -3.97
C PHE A 38 -1.15 -1.44 -2.50
N LEU A 39 -2.15 -2.02 -1.86
CA LEU A 39 -2.54 -1.67 -0.49
C LEU A 39 -3.14 -2.89 0.19
N SER A 40 -2.72 -3.18 1.43
CA SER A 40 -3.31 -4.29 2.18
C SER A 40 -3.12 -4.07 3.67
N THR A 41 -3.82 -4.85 4.51
CA THR A 41 -3.71 -4.69 5.95
C THR A 41 -2.44 -5.31 6.53
N GLY A 42 -1.98 -6.44 6.01
CA GLY A 42 -0.79 -7.08 6.54
C GLY A 42 -0.94 -7.58 7.97
N ARG A 43 0.19 -7.94 8.60
CA ARG A 43 0.20 -8.50 9.94
C ARG A 43 0.04 -7.46 11.04
N GLU A 44 0.46 -6.23 10.77
CA GLU A 44 0.39 -5.13 11.75
C GLU A 44 -0.91 -4.35 11.59
N SER A 45 -2.01 -5.07 11.37
CA SER A 45 -3.26 -4.45 10.92
C SER A 45 -3.85 -3.44 11.91
N ASP A 46 -3.52 -3.57 13.20
CA ASP A 46 -4.04 -2.62 14.19
C ASP A 46 -3.25 -1.31 14.19
N ALA A 47 -2.01 -1.33 13.75
CA ALA A 47 -1.13 -0.17 13.83
C ALA A 47 -0.87 0.46 12.47
N ALA A 48 -0.96 -0.30 11.38
CA ALA A 48 -0.49 0.15 10.09
C ALA A 48 -1.10 -0.67 8.96
N PHE A 49 -1.01 -0.11 7.76
CA PHE A 49 -1.31 -0.86 6.54
C PHE A 49 -0.03 -1.01 5.72
N VAL A 50 -0.06 -1.92 4.74
CA VAL A 50 1.06 -2.19 3.85
C VAL A 50 0.82 -1.48 2.53
N LEU A 51 1.81 -0.76 2.05
CA LEU A 51 1.75 -0.07 0.77
C LEU A 51 2.85 -0.60 -0.13
N HIS A 52 2.48 -1.04 -1.33
CA HIS A 52 3.43 -1.55 -2.31
C HIS A 52 3.88 -0.39 -3.20
N ILE A 53 5.16 -0.06 -3.12
CA ILE A 53 5.73 1.06 -3.86
C ILE A 53 7.21 0.72 -4.09
N ASP A 54 7.82 1.35 -5.09
CA ASP A 54 9.19 0.98 -5.47
C ASP A 54 10.17 1.10 -4.30
N LEU A 55 11.19 0.25 -4.34
CA LEU A 55 12.15 0.16 -3.22
C LEU A 55 12.87 1.47 -2.96
N GLY A 56 13.21 2.21 -4.02
CA GLY A 56 13.86 3.52 -3.83
C GLY A 56 13.01 4.47 -3.01
N THR A 57 11.70 4.51 -3.30
CA THR A 57 10.77 5.34 -2.53
C THR A 57 10.64 4.82 -1.10
N VAL A 58 10.58 3.48 -0.92
CA VAL A 58 10.53 2.88 0.41
C VAL A 58 11.71 3.35 1.26
N GLU A 59 12.92 3.26 0.72
CA GLU A 59 14.11 3.65 1.47
C GLU A 59 14.12 5.15 1.80
N MET A 60 13.68 5.97 0.86
CA MET A 60 13.58 7.42 1.09
C MET A 60 12.58 7.74 2.21
N LEU A 61 11.43 7.09 2.19
CA LEU A 61 10.40 7.33 3.22
C LEU A 61 10.86 6.87 4.59
N LYS A 62 11.54 5.74 4.68
CA LYS A 62 12.07 5.24 5.94
C LYS A 62 13.11 6.19 6.51
N GLU A 63 13.91 6.80 5.66
CA GLU A 63 14.97 7.70 6.07
C GLU A 63 14.43 9.07 6.48
N THR A 64 13.49 9.61 5.71
CA THR A 64 13.03 10.99 5.93
C THR A 64 11.81 11.09 6.83
N GLU A 65 10.99 10.04 6.91
CA GLU A 65 9.75 10.08 7.68
C GLU A 65 9.56 8.79 8.49
N PRO A 66 10.53 8.43 9.35
CA PRO A 66 10.49 7.13 10.04
C PRO A 66 9.38 7.02 11.08
N ALA A 67 8.79 8.13 11.51
CA ALA A 67 7.66 8.08 12.44
C ALA A 67 6.41 7.52 11.78
N THR A 68 6.33 7.57 10.45
CA THR A 68 5.16 7.13 9.69
C THR A 68 5.44 5.87 8.88
N TYR A 69 6.64 5.75 8.32
CA TYR A 69 6.98 4.68 7.37
C TYR A 69 8.10 3.82 7.90
N TRP A 70 7.89 2.49 7.91
CA TRP A 70 8.94 1.57 8.35
C TRP A 70 8.73 0.21 7.70
N GLN A 71 9.65 -0.69 7.95
CA GLN A 71 9.53 -2.08 7.51
C GLN A 71 9.82 -3.00 8.68
N THR A 72 9.08 -4.11 8.74
CA THR A 72 9.48 -5.21 9.61
C THR A 72 10.54 -6.04 8.89
N ALA A 73 11.18 -6.96 9.62
CA ALA A 73 12.16 -7.85 9.01
C ALA A 73 11.60 -8.61 7.82
N HIS A 74 10.31 -8.94 7.87
CA HIS A 74 9.63 -9.64 6.79
C HIS A 74 9.67 -8.86 5.47
N TYR A 75 9.55 -7.54 5.53
CA TYR A 75 9.47 -6.70 4.34
C TYR A 75 10.80 -6.05 3.96
N GLU A 76 11.80 -6.17 4.81
CA GLU A 76 13.08 -5.50 4.55
C GLU A 76 13.64 -5.92 3.19
N GLY A 77 13.98 -4.93 2.35
CA GLY A 77 14.49 -5.18 1.02
C GLY A 77 13.43 -5.40 -0.06
N TYR A 78 12.15 -5.43 0.33
CA TYR A 78 11.06 -5.57 -0.63
C TYR A 78 10.43 -4.21 -0.95
N PRO A 79 9.80 -4.07 -2.13
CA PRO A 79 9.10 -2.83 -2.50
C PRO A 79 7.75 -2.74 -1.81
N ALA A 80 7.78 -2.74 -0.49
CA ALA A 80 6.58 -2.63 0.34
C ALA A 80 6.97 -1.98 1.65
N VAL A 81 6.14 -1.07 2.14
CA VAL A 81 6.41 -0.32 3.36
C VAL A 81 5.17 -0.32 4.23
N LEU A 82 5.37 -0.37 5.55
CA LEU A 82 4.27 -0.20 6.48
C LEU A 82 4.05 1.29 6.72
N VAL A 83 2.78 1.69 6.74
CA VAL A 83 2.39 3.09 6.93
C VAL A 83 1.51 3.16 8.17
N ARG A 84 1.95 3.92 9.16
CA ARG A 84 1.26 4.03 10.43
C ARG A 84 -0.06 4.78 10.26
N TYR A 85 -1.14 4.27 10.85
CA TYR A 85 -2.41 5.00 10.88
C TYR A 85 -2.27 6.27 11.71
N ALA A 86 -3.17 7.20 11.48
CA ALA A 86 -3.19 8.44 12.25
C ALA A 86 -1.87 9.21 12.18
N SER A 87 -1.25 9.18 11.02
CA SER A 87 -0.05 9.96 10.74
C SER A 87 -0.35 11.45 10.97
N GLY A 88 0.67 12.19 11.37
CA GLY A 88 0.55 13.64 11.52
C GLY A 88 0.38 14.39 10.20
N ASP A 89 0.55 13.71 9.06
CA ASP A 89 0.45 14.34 7.75
C ASP A 89 -0.36 13.46 6.79
N PRO A 90 -1.69 13.44 6.95
CA PRO A 90 -2.52 12.60 6.07
C PRO A 90 -2.49 13.03 4.61
N ALA A 91 -2.24 14.30 4.32
CA ALA A 91 -2.12 14.75 2.93
C ALA A 91 -0.91 14.09 2.26
N ARG A 92 0.20 14.00 2.98
CA ARG A 92 1.40 13.33 2.49
C ARG A 92 1.13 11.85 2.26
N VAL A 93 0.43 11.21 3.18
CA VAL A 93 0.10 9.79 3.05
C VAL A 93 -0.78 9.56 1.82
N ARG A 94 -1.77 10.43 1.59
CA ARG A 94 -2.61 10.31 0.40
C ARG A 94 -1.78 10.42 -0.88
N ASP A 95 -0.81 11.33 -0.91
CA ASP A 95 0.04 11.49 -2.09
C ASP A 95 0.88 10.23 -2.33
N VAL A 96 1.40 9.64 -1.27
CA VAL A 96 2.20 8.41 -1.41
C VAL A 96 1.31 7.25 -1.88
N ILE A 97 0.08 7.16 -1.40
CA ILE A 97 -0.87 6.15 -1.88
C ILE A 97 -1.16 6.35 -3.37
N ARG A 98 -1.36 7.61 -3.81
CA ARG A 98 -1.59 7.89 -5.23
C ARG A 98 -0.39 7.46 -6.07
N GLN A 99 0.81 7.69 -5.57
CA GLN A 99 2.03 7.29 -6.26
C GLN A 99 2.09 5.76 -6.39
N ALA A 100 1.77 5.04 -5.31
CA ALA A 100 1.74 3.59 -5.34
C ALA A 100 0.71 3.07 -6.33
N HIS A 101 -0.46 3.69 -6.37
CA HIS A 101 -1.50 3.35 -7.32
C HIS A 101 -1.02 3.55 -8.76
N HIS A 102 -0.39 4.69 -9.03
CA HIS A 102 0.13 4.98 -10.35
C HIS A 102 1.15 3.95 -10.80
N GLN A 103 2.07 3.58 -9.91
CA GLN A 103 3.08 2.57 -10.21
C GLN A 103 2.44 1.20 -10.47
N ALA A 104 1.48 0.82 -9.63
CA ALA A 104 0.81 -0.48 -9.79
C ALA A 104 0.05 -0.54 -11.11
N ALA A 105 -0.61 0.54 -11.49
CA ALA A 105 -1.39 0.60 -12.72
C ALA A 105 -0.49 0.49 -13.96
N ALA A 106 0.76 0.91 -13.85
CA ALA A 106 1.71 0.85 -14.96
C ALA A 106 2.44 -0.49 -15.08
N MET A 107 2.26 -1.38 -14.10
CA MET A 107 2.94 -2.67 -14.10
C MET A 107 2.27 -3.64 -15.06
N LYS A 108 3.03 -4.68 -15.45
CA LYS A 108 2.46 -5.78 -16.22
C LYS A 108 1.41 -6.51 -15.38
N PRO A 109 0.41 -7.11 -16.03
CA PRO A 109 -0.58 -7.88 -15.29
C PRO A 109 0.06 -9.00 -14.48
N VAL A 110 -0.59 -9.33 -13.36
CA VAL A 110 -0.18 -10.47 -12.56
C VAL A 110 -0.30 -11.73 -13.38
N ALA A 111 0.75 -12.55 -13.37
CA ALA A 111 0.76 -13.79 -14.16
C ALA A 111 -0.31 -14.75 -13.61
N LYS A 112 -1.07 -15.34 -14.53
CA LYS A 112 -2.06 -16.34 -14.15
C LYS A 112 -1.36 -17.65 -13.82
N ARG A 113 -1.85 -18.31 -12.79
CA ARG A 113 -1.31 -19.61 -12.42
C ARG A 113 -1.73 -20.65 -13.44
N LYS A 114 -0.79 -21.45 -13.86
CA LYS A 114 -1.11 -22.56 -14.77
C LYS A 114 -1.76 -23.68 -14.00
N ARG A 115 -2.59 -24.43 -14.66
CA ARG A 115 -3.24 -25.61 -14.09
C ARG A 115 -2.45 -26.85 -14.44
#